data_68362f8b1e910ab3d0f6c6a4d034ea95
#
_entry.id   68362f8b1e910ab3d0f6c6a4d034ea95
#
_cell.length_a   1.000
_cell.length_b   1.000
_cell.length_c   1.000
_cell.angle_alpha   90.00
_cell.angle_beta   90.00
_cell.angle_gamma   90.00
#
_symmetry.space_group_name_H-M   'P 1'
#
loop_
_entity.id
_entity.type
_entity.pdbx_description
1 polymer ?
#
loop_
_entity_poly.entity_id
_entity_poly.type
_entity_poly.pdbx_seq_one_letter_code
_entity_poly.pdbx_strand_id
1 'polypeptide(L)'
;YADLKECFNACSDALNKNGIHISQPTMLEGDLFVIRTILTHTSGETMQDFGVPIVGWREAKNPAQAFGSGQTYARRYGLCGMVGIAPADDDAQSLTKDKPKAATQIITENQAKEIAFLIDSKGVDQDVFMKYYKVSTLSELPASKFAGAIESLNKKADV
;
A
#
# COMPACT_ATOMS: atom_id res chain seq x y z
N TYR A 1 2.74 3.63 -7.49
CA TYR A 1 1.98 2.37 -7.49
C TYR A 1 0.72 2.53 -8.33
N ALA A 2 0.70 1.93 -9.53
CA ALA A 2 -0.49 1.96 -10.39
C ALA A 2 -1.58 1.06 -9.80
N ASP A 3 -2.75 1.59 -9.49
CA ASP A 3 -3.88 0.80 -9.04
C ASP A 3 -4.60 0.09 -10.21
N LEU A 4 -5.57 -0.78 -9.90
CA LEU A 4 -6.33 -1.50 -10.93
C LEU A 4 -7.06 -0.55 -11.89
N LYS A 5 -7.56 0.58 -11.39
CA LYS A 5 -8.26 1.59 -12.20
C LYS A 5 -7.32 2.25 -13.19
N GLU A 6 -6.10 2.57 -12.77
CA GLU A 6 -5.07 3.14 -13.65
C GLU A 6 -4.68 2.16 -14.75
N CYS A 7 -4.52 0.87 -14.43
CA CYS A 7 -4.26 -0.17 -15.44
C CYS A 7 -5.40 -0.28 -16.46
N PHE A 8 -6.66 -0.25 -16.01
CA PHE A 8 -7.81 -0.24 -16.90
C PHE A 8 -7.84 1.03 -17.77
N ASN A 9 -7.62 2.20 -17.20
CA ASN A 9 -7.62 3.46 -17.94
C ASN A 9 -6.52 3.50 -19.02
N ALA A 10 -5.38 2.86 -18.76
CA ALA A 10 -4.27 2.83 -19.72
C ALA A 10 -4.59 2.01 -20.98
N CYS A 11 -5.49 1.03 -20.92
CA CYS A 11 -5.74 0.12 -22.05
C CYS A 11 -7.17 0.15 -22.59
N SER A 12 -8.18 0.53 -21.80
CA SER A 12 -9.59 0.37 -22.16
C SER A 12 -9.98 1.10 -23.44
N ASP A 13 -9.52 2.33 -23.64
CA ASP A 13 -9.82 3.10 -24.86
C ASP A 13 -9.27 2.45 -26.13
N ALA A 14 -8.03 1.95 -26.06
CA ALA A 14 -7.40 1.27 -27.18
C ALA A 14 -8.11 -0.06 -27.50
N LEU A 15 -8.43 -0.84 -26.46
CA LEU A 15 -9.13 -2.12 -26.62
C LEU A 15 -10.55 -1.91 -27.16
N ASN A 16 -11.30 -0.97 -26.61
CA ASN A 16 -12.67 -0.66 -27.04
C ASN A 16 -12.72 -0.18 -28.51
N LYS A 17 -11.78 0.69 -28.93
CA LYS A 17 -11.65 1.15 -30.31
C LYS A 17 -11.39 0.01 -31.29
N ASN A 18 -10.75 -1.07 -30.83
CA ASN A 18 -10.48 -2.27 -31.62
C ASN A 18 -11.54 -3.39 -31.38
N GLY A 19 -12.67 -3.07 -30.77
CA GLY A 19 -13.76 -4.02 -30.55
C GLY A 19 -13.45 -5.13 -29.54
N ILE A 20 -12.50 -4.90 -28.62
CA ILE A 20 -12.08 -5.88 -27.62
C ILE A 20 -12.67 -5.52 -26.27
N HIS A 21 -13.41 -6.47 -25.70
CA HIS A 21 -13.96 -6.40 -24.35
C HIS A 21 -13.10 -7.20 -23.37
N ILE A 22 -12.95 -6.67 -22.15
CA ILE A 22 -12.25 -7.34 -21.04
C ILE A 22 -13.27 -7.89 -20.06
N SER A 23 -13.12 -9.14 -19.68
CA SER A 23 -13.81 -9.73 -18.53
C SER A 23 -12.84 -10.46 -17.61
N GLN A 24 -13.08 -10.38 -16.29
CA GLN A 24 -12.20 -10.99 -15.29
C GLN A 24 -13.04 -11.74 -14.24
N PRO A 25 -13.64 -12.88 -14.61
CA PRO A 25 -14.38 -13.71 -13.67
C PRO A 25 -13.46 -14.34 -12.61
N THR A 26 -14.01 -14.52 -11.41
CA THR A 26 -13.42 -15.38 -10.39
C THR A 26 -13.90 -16.80 -10.64
N MET A 27 -12.98 -17.73 -10.78
CA MET A 27 -13.25 -19.14 -11.02
C MET A 27 -12.69 -19.99 -9.89
N LEU A 28 -13.23 -21.18 -9.67
CA LEU A 28 -12.70 -22.19 -8.77
C LEU A 28 -12.01 -23.27 -9.62
N GLU A 29 -10.70 -23.43 -9.44
CA GLU A 29 -9.89 -24.46 -10.10
C GLU A 29 -9.24 -25.35 -9.02
N GLY A 30 -9.77 -26.57 -8.88
CA GLY A 30 -9.45 -27.40 -7.71
C GLY A 30 -9.86 -26.68 -6.41
N ASP A 31 -8.90 -26.47 -5.52
CA ASP A 31 -9.12 -25.79 -4.24
C ASP A 31 -8.70 -24.31 -4.26
N LEU A 32 -8.34 -23.77 -5.43
CA LEU A 32 -7.87 -22.40 -5.59
C LEU A 32 -8.92 -21.54 -6.31
N PHE A 33 -9.18 -20.35 -5.76
CA PHE A 33 -9.83 -19.30 -6.51
C PHE A 33 -8.80 -18.60 -7.40
N VAL A 34 -9.13 -18.47 -8.68
CA VAL A 34 -8.31 -17.77 -9.68
C VAL A 34 -9.10 -16.67 -10.34
N ILE A 35 -8.44 -15.59 -10.70
CA ILE A 35 -8.97 -14.57 -11.61
C ILE A 35 -8.43 -14.89 -12.99
N ARG A 36 -9.33 -15.13 -13.94
CA ARG A 36 -8.97 -15.34 -15.34
C ARG A 36 -9.26 -14.08 -16.13
N THR A 37 -8.25 -13.55 -16.83
CA THR A 37 -8.44 -12.41 -17.73
C THR A 37 -8.81 -12.94 -19.11
N ILE A 38 -9.94 -12.49 -19.64
CA ILE A 38 -10.47 -12.89 -20.94
C ILE A 38 -10.66 -11.64 -21.78
N LEU A 39 -10.04 -11.61 -22.95
CA LEU A 39 -10.24 -10.62 -23.98
C LEU A 39 -11.13 -11.21 -25.07
N THR A 40 -12.26 -10.56 -25.36
CA THR A 40 -13.23 -11.00 -26.35
C THR A 40 -13.37 -9.94 -27.44
N HIS A 41 -13.09 -10.30 -28.68
CA HIS A 41 -13.30 -9.42 -29.84
C HIS A 41 -14.74 -9.52 -30.36
N THR A 42 -15.21 -8.46 -31.01
CA THR A 42 -16.55 -8.41 -31.64
C THR A 42 -16.80 -9.50 -32.71
N SER A 43 -15.74 -10.10 -33.26
CA SER A 43 -15.84 -11.28 -34.14
C SER A 43 -16.23 -12.57 -33.42
N GLY A 44 -16.22 -12.57 -32.08
CA GLY A 44 -16.41 -13.76 -31.24
C GLY A 44 -15.12 -14.48 -30.86
N GLU A 45 -13.97 -14.06 -31.38
CA GLU A 45 -12.67 -14.62 -30.99
C GLU A 45 -12.35 -14.22 -29.55
N THR A 46 -11.73 -15.15 -28.80
CA THR A 46 -11.35 -14.95 -27.40
C THR A 46 -9.91 -15.33 -27.16
N MET A 47 -9.24 -14.60 -26.28
CA MET A 47 -7.95 -14.95 -25.71
C MET A 47 -8.02 -14.85 -24.20
N GLN A 48 -7.41 -15.79 -23.48
CA GLN A 48 -7.42 -15.81 -22.02
C GLN A 48 -6.05 -16.18 -21.44
N ASP A 49 -5.79 -15.71 -20.22
CA ASP A 49 -4.62 -16.11 -19.45
C ASP A 49 -4.83 -17.48 -18.77
N PHE A 50 -3.78 -17.96 -18.07
CA PHE A 50 -3.84 -19.20 -17.27
C PHE A 50 -4.52 -19.00 -15.90
N GLY A 51 -4.92 -17.76 -15.57
CA GLY A 51 -5.49 -17.39 -14.29
C GLY A 51 -4.46 -17.02 -13.23
N VAL A 52 -4.75 -15.98 -12.48
CA VAL A 52 -3.92 -15.53 -11.34
C VAL A 52 -4.57 -16.02 -10.05
N PRO A 53 -3.89 -16.86 -9.25
CA PRO A 53 -4.48 -17.43 -8.05
C PRO A 53 -4.61 -16.41 -6.92
N ILE A 54 -5.69 -16.54 -6.12
CA ILE A 54 -5.90 -15.78 -4.90
C ILE A 54 -5.43 -16.64 -3.73
N VAL A 55 -4.27 -16.28 -3.16
CA VAL A 55 -3.60 -17.06 -2.10
C VAL A 55 -3.58 -16.33 -0.76
N GLY A 56 -3.38 -17.07 0.34
CA GLY A 56 -3.15 -16.50 1.67
C GLY A 56 -4.35 -15.82 2.34
N TRP A 57 -5.54 -15.89 1.77
CA TRP A 57 -6.71 -15.23 2.32
C TRP A 57 -7.37 -16.00 3.45
N ARG A 58 -7.26 -17.35 3.46
CA ARG A 58 -7.90 -18.21 4.48
C ARG A 58 -7.28 -18.04 5.87
N GLU A 59 -5.97 -17.78 5.92
CA GLU A 59 -5.17 -17.62 7.15
C GLU A 59 -5.15 -16.18 7.67
N ALA A 60 -5.81 -15.25 6.96
CA ALA A 60 -5.85 -13.84 7.33
C ALA A 60 -6.78 -13.60 8.53
N LYS A 61 -6.48 -12.57 9.33
CA LYS A 61 -7.36 -12.13 10.45
C LYS A 61 -8.78 -11.77 10.00
N ASN A 62 -8.91 -11.26 8.77
CA ASN A 62 -10.19 -10.98 8.14
C ASN A 62 -10.19 -11.63 6.73
N PRO A 63 -10.64 -12.89 6.59
CA PRO A 63 -10.61 -13.62 5.33
C PRO A 63 -11.37 -12.93 4.20
N ALA A 64 -12.53 -12.33 4.48
CA ALA A 64 -13.34 -11.67 3.46
C ALA A 64 -12.63 -10.44 2.86
N GLN A 65 -12.00 -9.62 3.70
CA GLN A 65 -11.21 -8.48 3.27
C GLN A 65 -9.95 -8.91 2.50
N ALA A 66 -9.27 -9.94 3.00
CA ALA A 66 -8.07 -10.47 2.35
C ALA A 66 -8.40 -11.05 0.97
N PHE A 67 -9.52 -11.76 0.85
CA PHE A 67 -10.01 -12.27 -0.43
C PHE A 67 -10.30 -11.15 -1.43
N GLY A 68 -11.02 -10.09 -1.02
CA GLY A 68 -11.29 -8.91 -1.86
C GLY A 68 -10.02 -8.19 -2.31
N SER A 69 -9.05 -8.05 -1.40
CA SER A 69 -7.73 -7.49 -1.74
C SER A 69 -6.98 -8.37 -2.73
N GLY A 70 -7.00 -9.70 -2.52
CA GLY A 70 -6.40 -10.69 -3.42
C GLY A 70 -7.05 -10.67 -4.82
N GLN A 71 -8.38 -10.50 -4.91
CA GLN A 71 -9.07 -10.33 -6.21
C GLN A 71 -8.59 -9.08 -6.95
N THR A 72 -8.46 -7.94 -6.25
CA THR A 72 -7.99 -6.69 -6.86
C THR A 72 -6.55 -6.84 -7.37
N TYR A 73 -5.69 -7.47 -6.58
CA TYR A 73 -4.33 -7.81 -6.95
C TYR A 73 -4.29 -8.70 -8.20
N ALA A 74 -5.00 -9.83 -8.18
CA ALA A 74 -5.02 -10.78 -9.28
C ALA A 74 -5.56 -10.17 -10.59
N ARG A 75 -6.59 -9.32 -10.52
CA ARG A 75 -7.12 -8.60 -11.69
C ARG A 75 -6.10 -7.67 -12.29
N ARG A 76 -5.38 -6.92 -11.46
CA ARG A 76 -4.34 -6.00 -11.94
C ARG A 76 -3.24 -6.74 -12.70
N TYR A 77 -2.66 -7.78 -12.09
CA TYR A 77 -1.58 -8.53 -12.72
C TYR A 77 -2.03 -9.31 -13.95
N GLY A 78 -3.20 -9.94 -13.91
CA GLY A 78 -3.77 -10.61 -15.07
C GLY A 78 -3.99 -9.65 -16.25
N LEU A 79 -4.59 -8.47 -15.99
CA LEU A 79 -4.80 -7.45 -17.02
C LEU A 79 -3.47 -6.95 -17.60
N CYS A 80 -2.56 -6.53 -16.74
CA CYS A 80 -1.28 -5.96 -17.17
C CYS A 80 -0.46 -6.98 -17.98
N GLY A 81 -0.44 -8.25 -17.55
CA GLY A 81 0.23 -9.33 -18.29
C GLY A 81 -0.38 -9.59 -19.66
N MET A 82 -1.72 -9.57 -19.76
CA MET A 82 -2.42 -9.81 -21.04
C MET A 82 -2.24 -8.71 -22.07
N VAL A 83 -2.19 -7.43 -21.63
CA VAL A 83 -2.09 -6.28 -22.54
C VAL A 83 -0.69 -5.70 -22.67
N GLY A 84 0.30 -6.31 -22.00
CA GLY A 84 1.71 -5.90 -22.07
C GLY A 84 2.00 -4.57 -21.36
N ILE A 85 1.20 -4.19 -20.35
CA ILE A 85 1.49 -3.02 -19.51
C ILE A 85 2.42 -3.47 -18.40
N ALA A 86 3.59 -2.81 -18.25
CA ALA A 86 4.42 -2.93 -17.08
C ALA A 86 3.95 -1.89 -16.05
N PRO A 87 3.28 -2.31 -14.95
CA PRO A 87 3.03 -1.37 -13.86
C PRO A 87 4.39 -0.90 -13.33
N ALA A 88 4.54 0.40 -13.08
CA ALA A 88 5.72 0.94 -12.43
C ALA A 88 5.70 0.54 -10.94
N ASP A 89 5.82 -0.75 -10.69
CA ASP A 89 5.86 -1.33 -9.36
C ASP A 89 7.30 -1.55 -8.94
N ASP A 90 7.68 -0.88 -7.89
CA ASP A 90 8.92 -1.13 -7.14
C ASP A 90 8.79 -2.39 -6.22
N ASP A 91 7.89 -3.31 -6.59
CA ASP A 91 7.52 -4.49 -5.79
C ASP A 91 8.60 -5.60 -5.77
N ALA A 92 9.70 -5.44 -6.51
CA ALA A 92 10.83 -6.37 -6.43
C ALA A 92 11.46 -6.40 -5.02
N GLN A 93 11.19 -5.42 -4.16
CA GLN A 93 11.64 -5.38 -2.78
C GLN A 93 10.73 -6.16 -1.80
N SER A 94 9.53 -6.57 -2.21
CA SER A 94 8.60 -7.28 -1.32
C SER A 94 8.83 -8.79 -1.23
N LEU A 95 9.71 -9.37 -2.06
CA LEU A 95 10.01 -10.80 -2.07
C LEU A 95 11.12 -11.22 -1.08
N THR A 96 11.82 -10.28 -0.49
CA THR A 96 12.71 -10.56 0.63
C THR A 96 11.90 -10.56 1.92
N LYS A 97 11.88 -11.69 2.63
CA LYS A 97 11.17 -11.93 3.90
C LYS A 97 11.60 -11.05 5.08
N ASP A 98 12.45 -10.08 4.85
CA ASP A 98 12.72 -8.99 5.78
C ASP A 98 12.06 -7.73 5.24
N LYS A 99 10.80 -7.47 5.69
CA LYS A 99 10.33 -6.10 5.71
C LYS A 99 11.41 -5.30 6.46
N PRO A 100 12.12 -4.36 5.82
CA PRO A 100 12.54 -3.21 6.59
C PRO A 100 11.20 -2.66 7.11
N LYS A 101 10.99 -2.61 8.44
CA LYS A 101 10.04 -1.65 9.02
C LYS A 101 10.18 -0.42 8.14
N ALA A 102 9.06 0.04 7.53
CA ALA A 102 9.06 1.30 6.80
C ALA A 102 9.99 2.21 7.56
N ALA A 103 11.06 2.65 6.94
CA ALA A 103 12.01 3.50 7.62
C ALA A 103 11.16 4.64 8.13
N THR A 104 10.87 4.62 9.42
CA THR A 104 10.01 5.60 10.05
C THR A 104 10.80 6.87 9.80
N GLN A 105 10.34 7.70 8.84
CA GLN A 105 11.01 8.95 8.58
C GLN A 105 11.10 9.62 9.93
N ILE A 106 12.29 9.70 10.46
CA ILE A 106 12.56 10.39 11.72
C ILE A 106 12.52 11.89 11.46
N ILE A 107 12.24 12.66 12.48
CA ILE A 107 12.24 14.12 12.39
C ILE A 107 13.62 14.65 11.94
N THR A 108 13.61 15.78 11.27
CA THR A 108 14.83 16.49 10.90
C THR A 108 15.52 17.05 12.14
N GLU A 109 16.81 17.36 12.02
CA GLU A 109 17.58 17.96 13.13
C GLU A 109 16.96 19.28 13.62
N ASN A 110 16.41 20.09 12.70
CA ASN A 110 15.72 21.35 13.06
C ASN A 110 14.44 21.09 13.85
N GLN A 111 13.67 20.07 13.47
CA GLN A 111 12.46 19.63 14.20
C GLN A 111 12.79 19.07 15.59
N ALA A 112 13.91 18.36 15.73
CA ALA A 112 14.38 17.89 17.03
C ALA A 112 14.78 19.06 17.96
N LYS A 113 15.44 20.10 17.43
CA LYS A 113 15.76 21.33 18.15
C LYS A 113 14.51 22.11 18.58
N GLU A 114 13.49 22.16 17.73
CA GLU A 114 12.19 22.79 18.05
C GLU A 114 11.47 22.08 19.20
N ILE A 115 11.42 20.76 19.20
CA ILE A 115 10.87 19.98 20.31
C ILE A 115 11.68 20.19 21.59
N ALA A 116 13.01 20.16 21.52
CA ALA A 116 13.87 20.37 22.68
C ALA A 116 13.63 21.74 23.31
N PHE A 117 13.51 22.79 22.50
CA PHE A 117 13.19 24.15 22.95
C PHE A 117 11.82 24.22 23.65
N LEU A 118 10.80 23.55 23.09
CA LEU A 118 9.46 23.53 23.69
C LEU A 118 9.43 22.74 25.01
N ILE A 119 10.16 21.63 25.09
CA ILE A 119 10.31 20.83 26.33
C ILE A 119 10.89 21.70 27.43
N ASP A 120 11.98 22.43 27.14
CA ASP A 120 12.66 23.31 28.10
C ASP A 120 11.78 24.50 28.50
N SER A 121 11.18 25.20 27.52
CA SER A 121 10.34 26.37 27.76
C SER A 121 9.04 26.08 28.54
N LYS A 122 8.52 24.83 28.41
CA LYS A 122 7.28 24.38 29.10
C LYS A 122 7.57 23.58 30.37
N GLY A 123 8.82 23.47 30.80
CA GLY A 123 9.22 22.74 32.01
C GLY A 123 8.85 21.26 31.97
N VAL A 124 8.81 20.66 30.76
CA VAL A 124 8.48 19.24 30.59
C VAL A 124 9.72 18.40 30.84
N ASP A 125 9.58 17.33 31.60
CA ASP A 125 10.65 16.38 31.79
C ASP A 125 10.92 15.61 30.48
N GLN A 126 12.14 15.75 29.94
CA GLN A 126 12.54 15.16 28.66
C GLN A 126 12.49 13.63 28.70
N ASP A 127 12.83 13.01 29.83
CA ASP A 127 12.81 11.55 29.96
C ASP A 127 11.38 11.00 29.95
N VAL A 128 10.45 11.72 30.56
CA VAL A 128 9.01 11.40 30.52
C VAL A 128 8.48 11.54 29.10
N PHE A 129 8.88 12.58 28.38
CA PHE A 129 8.49 12.78 26.98
C PHE A 129 9.03 11.67 26.08
N MET A 130 10.31 11.33 26.18
CA MET A 130 10.94 10.26 25.40
C MET A 130 10.31 8.91 25.69
N LYS A 131 10.00 8.62 26.96
CA LYS A 131 9.34 7.39 27.38
C LYS A 131 7.92 7.26 26.83
N TYR A 132 7.18 8.38 26.77
CA TYR A 132 5.83 8.41 26.19
C TYR A 132 5.85 8.07 24.69
N TYR A 133 6.80 8.62 23.94
CA TYR A 133 6.96 8.35 22.51
C TYR A 133 7.75 7.07 22.21
N LYS A 134 8.28 6.39 23.23
CA LYS A 134 9.09 5.16 23.14
C LYS A 134 10.32 5.33 22.24
N VAL A 135 11.03 6.42 22.42
CA VAL A 135 12.29 6.76 21.72
C VAL A 135 13.44 6.93 22.71
N SER A 136 14.65 6.62 22.28
CA SER A 136 15.84 6.78 23.12
C SER A 136 16.45 8.18 23.00
N THR A 137 16.21 8.84 21.86
CA THR A 137 16.65 10.22 21.61
C THR A 137 15.54 10.99 20.87
N LEU A 138 15.52 12.33 21.01
CA LEU A 138 14.55 13.17 20.28
C LEU A 138 14.64 13.01 18.76
N SER A 139 15.84 12.80 18.25
CA SER A 139 16.10 12.60 16.82
C SER A 139 15.49 11.30 16.26
N GLU A 140 15.14 10.34 17.10
CA GLU A 140 14.48 9.08 16.70
C GLU A 140 12.96 9.20 16.62
N LEU A 141 12.40 10.36 16.95
CA LEU A 141 10.95 10.57 16.90
C LEU A 141 10.46 10.41 15.45
N PRO A 142 9.43 9.57 15.22
CA PRO A 142 8.84 9.44 13.91
C PRO A 142 8.28 10.77 13.39
N ALA A 143 8.57 11.15 12.14
CA ALA A 143 8.06 12.38 11.54
C ALA A 143 6.52 12.49 11.59
N SER A 144 5.83 11.34 11.52
CA SER A 144 4.37 11.26 11.67
C SER A 144 3.86 11.66 13.06
N LYS A 145 4.74 11.68 14.08
CA LYS A 145 4.39 12.07 15.46
C LYS A 145 4.76 13.53 15.78
N PHE A 146 5.50 14.20 14.90
CA PHE A 146 6.00 15.55 15.13
C PHE A 146 4.87 16.56 15.42
N ALA A 147 3.87 16.66 14.56
CA ALA A 147 2.75 17.59 14.72
C ALA A 147 1.98 17.37 16.05
N GLY A 148 1.71 16.10 16.40
CA GLY A 148 1.05 15.76 17.65
C GLY A 148 1.91 16.04 18.89
N ALA A 149 3.25 15.92 18.77
CA ALA A 149 4.19 16.26 19.82
C ALA A 149 4.18 17.78 20.10
N ILE A 150 4.26 18.58 19.06
CA ILE A 150 4.18 20.07 19.16
C ILE A 150 2.83 20.50 19.77
N GLU A 151 1.71 19.93 19.31
CA GLU A 151 0.39 20.26 19.84
C GLU A 151 0.26 19.91 21.34
N SER A 152 0.76 18.75 21.75
CA SER A 152 0.71 18.34 23.17
C SER A 152 1.59 19.21 24.08
N LEU A 153 2.75 19.67 23.59
CA LEU A 153 3.62 20.59 24.32
C LEU A 153 2.98 21.99 24.44
N ASN A 154 2.36 22.48 23.36
CA ASN A 154 1.70 23.78 23.36
C ASN A 154 0.43 23.85 24.22
N LYS A 155 -0.23 22.70 24.48
CA LYS A 155 -1.39 22.63 25.42
C LYS A 155 -1.00 22.73 26.89
N LYS A 156 0.28 22.56 27.23
CA LYS A 156 0.75 22.78 28.61
C LYS A 156 0.95 24.27 28.84
N ALA A 157 0.44 24.76 29.96
CA ALA A 157 0.63 26.15 30.36
C ALA A 157 2.13 26.47 30.55
N ASP A 158 2.50 27.71 30.23
CA ASP A 158 3.83 28.21 30.52
C ASP A 158 4.07 28.18 32.06
N VAL A 159 5.21 27.66 32.49
CA VAL A 159 5.66 27.67 33.88
C VAL A 159 6.39 28.96 34.17
#